data_c2da545b5b8441b335ef9dc0c328c706
#
_entry.id   c2da545b5b8441b335ef9dc0c328c706
#
_cell.length_a   1.000
_cell.length_b   1.000
_cell.length_c   1.000
_cell.angle_alpha   90.00
_cell.angle_beta   90.00
_cell.angle_gamma   90.00
#
_symmetry.space_group_name_H-M   'P 1'
#
loop_
_entity.id
_entity.type
_entity.pdbx_description
1 polymer ?
#
loop_
_entity_poly.entity_id
_entity_poly.type
_entity_poly.pdbx_seq_one_letter_code
_entity_poly.pdbx_strand_id
1 'polypeptide(L)'
;MLVIRKMKETDIPAVARLEAEIFPDPWSERALMDSYRQKQTLLLVAYEDYQLIGYLIMYYALEDGEIARIAVIPRKRRQGVGARLLLELENLCKIGGITRLLLDVRESNGPAISFYTDYGFVQDGVRRRFYSDPVEDGVLKSRDLGK
;
A
#
# COMPACT_ATOMS: atom_id res chain seq x y z
N MET A 1 0.25 -16.13 -14.56
CA MET A 1 -0.49 -14.91 -14.91
C MET A 1 -0.77 -14.09 -13.66
N LEU A 2 -0.49 -12.82 -13.71
CA LEU A 2 -0.71 -11.90 -12.59
C LEU A 2 -2.19 -11.50 -12.50
N VAL A 3 -2.77 -11.68 -11.32
CA VAL A 3 -4.16 -11.29 -11.03
C VAL A 3 -4.16 -10.29 -9.89
N ILE A 4 -4.74 -9.12 -10.11
CA ILE A 4 -4.98 -8.11 -9.07
C ILE A 4 -6.48 -8.10 -8.81
N ARG A 5 -6.86 -8.24 -7.56
CA ARG A 5 -8.28 -8.22 -7.17
C ARG A 5 -8.46 -7.70 -5.74
N LYS A 6 -9.68 -7.43 -5.36
CA LYS A 6 -9.99 -7.08 -3.98
C LYS A 6 -9.68 -8.25 -3.05
N MET A 7 -9.15 -7.92 -1.88
CA MET A 7 -8.85 -8.91 -0.84
C MET A 7 -10.14 -9.54 -0.32
N LYS A 8 -10.09 -10.84 -0.05
CA LYS A 8 -11.17 -11.58 0.59
C LYS A 8 -10.73 -11.95 2.02
N GLU A 9 -11.69 -12.25 2.87
CA GLU A 9 -11.38 -12.67 4.24
C GLU A 9 -10.41 -13.87 4.25
N THR A 10 -10.58 -14.79 3.31
CA THR A 10 -9.73 -15.96 3.19
C THR A 10 -8.28 -15.67 2.79
N ASP A 11 -8.00 -14.46 2.30
CA ASP A 11 -6.63 -14.04 1.97
C ASP A 11 -5.84 -13.59 3.20
N ILE A 12 -6.52 -13.22 4.28
CA ILE A 12 -5.89 -12.58 5.44
C ILE A 12 -4.74 -13.40 6.04
N PRO A 13 -4.87 -14.72 6.27
CA PRO A 13 -3.74 -15.49 6.80
C PRO A 13 -2.48 -15.41 5.94
N ALA A 14 -2.61 -15.48 4.63
CA ALA A 14 -1.46 -15.38 3.72
C ALA A 14 -0.86 -13.97 3.74
N VAL A 15 -1.71 -12.95 3.78
CA VAL A 15 -1.24 -11.56 3.88
C VAL A 15 -0.50 -11.33 5.19
N ALA A 16 -0.99 -11.87 6.31
CA ALA A 16 -0.34 -11.75 7.61
C ALA A 16 1.05 -12.41 7.60
N ARG A 17 1.18 -13.57 6.96
CA ARG A 17 2.48 -14.23 6.82
C ARG A 17 3.46 -13.39 6.01
N LEU A 18 3.01 -12.83 4.90
CA LEU A 18 3.85 -11.99 4.04
C LEU A 18 4.23 -10.69 4.76
N GLU A 19 3.30 -10.09 5.48
CA GLU A 19 3.54 -8.90 6.29
C GLU A 19 4.66 -9.15 7.30
N ALA A 20 4.62 -10.29 8.00
CA ALA A 20 5.62 -10.67 8.99
C ALA A 20 7.01 -10.91 8.36
N GLU A 21 7.05 -11.39 7.13
CA GLU A 21 8.31 -11.60 6.42
C GLU A 21 8.96 -10.31 5.95
N ILE A 22 8.15 -9.35 5.52
CA ILE A 22 8.65 -8.12 4.85
C ILE A 22 8.95 -7.00 5.85
N PHE A 23 8.08 -6.79 6.84
CA PHE A 23 8.18 -5.62 7.70
C PHE A 23 8.75 -5.96 9.08
N PRO A 24 9.62 -5.07 9.64
CA PRO A 24 10.15 -5.28 10.98
C PRO A 24 9.12 -5.06 12.09
N ASP A 25 8.06 -4.30 11.78
CA ASP A 25 6.95 -3.99 12.68
C ASP A 25 5.63 -4.44 12.04
N PRO A 26 5.44 -5.77 11.85
CA PRO A 26 4.31 -6.24 11.07
C PRO A 26 2.97 -6.06 11.80
N TRP A 27 1.93 -5.80 11.01
CA TRP A 27 0.56 -5.84 11.52
C TRP A 27 0.19 -7.30 11.79
N SER A 28 -0.51 -7.54 12.90
CA SER A 28 -0.99 -8.88 13.23
C SER A 28 -2.13 -9.30 12.30
N GLU A 29 -2.39 -10.60 12.24
CA GLU A 29 -3.54 -11.11 11.50
C GLU A 29 -4.84 -10.47 11.98
N ARG A 30 -4.97 -10.26 13.30
CA ARG A 30 -6.15 -9.60 13.88
C ARG A 30 -6.28 -8.16 13.41
N ALA A 31 -5.19 -7.41 13.38
CA ALA A 31 -5.20 -6.02 12.91
C ALA A 31 -5.59 -5.95 11.43
N LEU A 32 -5.09 -6.87 10.62
CA LEU A 32 -5.45 -6.96 9.20
C LEU A 32 -6.93 -7.28 9.03
N MET A 33 -7.46 -8.20 9.84
CA MET A 33 -8.88 -8.54 9.81
C MET A 33 -9.74 -7.35 10.22
N ASP A 34 -9.31 -6.60 11.24
CA ASP A 34 -10.02 -5.39 11.68
C ASP A 34 -10.06 -4.35 10.55
N SER A 35 -8.95 -4.16 9.84
CA SER A 35 -8.90 -3.26 8.69
C SER A 35 -9.83 -3.75 7.58
N TYR A 36 -9.80 -5.03 7.30
CA TYR A 36 -10.67 -5.63 6.27
C TYR A 36 -12.15 -5.38 6.56
N ARG A 37 -12.55 -5.41 7.83
CA ARG A 37 -13.95 -5.23 8.24
C ARG A 37 -14.39 -3.77 8.32
N GLN A 38 -13.47 -2.82 8.25
CA GLN A 38 -13.83 -1.41 8.25
C GLN A 38 -14.47 -1.00 6.92
N LYS A 39 -15.43 -0.08 6.99
CA LYS A 39 -16.19 0.32 5.80
C LYS A 39 -15.40 1.17 4.81
N GLN A 40 -14.50 2.01 5.32
CA GLN A 40 -13.75 2.97 4.50
C GLN A 40 -12.34 2.48 4.24
N THR A 41 -12.25 1.26 3.70
CA THR A 41 -10.98 0.65 3.33
C THR A 41 -11.08 0.03 1.95
N LEU A 42 -9.96 0.06 1.24
CA LEU A 42 -9.77 -0.64 -0.02
C LEU A 42 -8.53 -1.51 0.13
N LEU A 43 -8.71 -2.82 0.01
CA LEU A 43 -7.63 -3.77 0.17
C LEU A 43 -7.53 -4.61 -1.11
N LEU A 44 -6.31 -4.65 -1.67
CA LEU A 44 -6.04 -5.39 -2.90
C LEU A 44 -5.00 -6.47 -2.65
N VAL A 45 -5.09 -7.55 -3.41
CA VAL A 45 -4.08 -8.61 -3.42
C VAL A 45 -3.63 -8.85 -4.84
N ALA A 46 -2.37 -9.27 -4.97
CA ALA A 46 -1.76 -9.66 -6.23
C ALA A 46 -1.35 -11.13 -6.12
N TYR A 47 -1.89 -11.95 -7.02
CA TYR A 47 -1.58 -13.37 -7.11
C TYR A 47 -0.95 -13.69 -8.45
N GLU A 48 0.02 -14.58 -8.43
CA GLU A 48 0.62 -15.13 -9.64
C GLU A 48 0.70 -16.63 -9.46
N ASP A 49 0.07 -17.38 -10.35
CA ASP A 49 0.05 -18.85 -10.29
C ASP A 49 -0.38 -19.37 -8.91
N TYR A 50 -1.48 -18.82 -8.39
CA TYR A 50 -2.08 -19.18 -7.09
C TYR A 50 -1.23 -18.81 -5.86
N GLN A 51 -0.16 -18.05 -6.05
CA GLN A 51 0.67 -17.58 -4.95
C GLN A 51 0.47 -16.10 -4.71
N LEU A 52 0.27 -15.69 -3.45
CA LEU A 52 0.23 -14.29 -3.07
C LEU A 52 1.63 -13.69 -3.21
N ILE A 53 1.75 -12.66 -4.05
CA ILE A 53 3.04 -12.00 -4.29
C ILE A 53 3.04 -10.54 -3.85
N GLY A 54 1.89 -9.98 -3.53
CA GLY A 54 1.83 -8.60 -3.07
C GLY A 54 0.43 -8.23 -2.59
N TYR A 55 0.34 -7.09 -1.92
CA TYR A 55 -0.94 -6.56 -1.44
C TYR A 55 -0.83 -5.06 -1.21
N LEU A 56 -2.00 -4.42 -1.10
CA LEU A 56 -2.10 -2.99 -0.84
C LEU A 56 -3.27 -2.75 0.11
N ILE A 57 -3.06 -1.88 1.09
CA ILE A 57 -4.10 -1.49 2.06
C ILE A 57 -4.22 0.02 2.03
N MET A 58 -5.44 0.51 1.79
CA MET A 58 -5.73 1.94 1.77
C MET A 58 -6.95 2.22 2.66
N TYR A 59 -6.85 3.28 3.45
CA TYR A 59 -7.99 3.87 4.15
C TYR A 59 -8.42 5.12 3.41
N TYR A 60 -9.70 5.44 3.41
CA TYR A 60 -10.14 6.67 2.75
C TYR A 60 -11.19 7.39 3.58
N ALA A 61 -11.23 8.70 3.41
CA ALA A 61 -12.23 9.58 4.00
C ALA A 61 -12.48 10.70 3.01
N LEU A 62 -13.77 10.92 2.67
CA LEU A 62 -14.17 11.89 1.67
C LEU A 62 -13.45 11.60 0.33
N GLU A 63 -12.64 12.53 -0.16
CA GLU A 63 -11.95 12.41 -1.43
C GLU A 63 -10.48 11.99 -1.30
N ASP A 64 -10.00 11.79 -0.06
CA ASP A 64 -8.61 11.43 0.22
C ASP A 64 -8.48 9.94 0.55
N GLY A 65 -7.53 9.28 -0.12
CA GLY A 65 -7.15 7.92 0.19
C GLY A 65 -5.73 7.87 0.74
N GLU A 66 -5.55 7.25 1.91
CA GLU A 66 -4.24 7.08 2.53
C GLU A 66 -3.78 5.64 2.36
N ILE A 67 -2.68 5.45 1.63
CA ILE A 67 -2.08 4.14 1.46
C ILE A 67 -1.29 3.82 2.73
N ALA A 68 -1.77 2.84 3.48
CA ALA A 68 -1.14 2.43 4.74
C ALA A 68 -0.04 1.40 4.52
N ARG A 69 -0.24 0.49 3.59
CA ARG A 69 0.74 -0.55 3.25
C ARG A 69 0.67 -0.86 1.76
N ILE A 70 1.83 -1.06 1.18
CA ILE A 70 1.98 -1.70 -0.13
C ILE A 70 3.22 -2.57 -0.05
N ALA A 71 3.10 -3.82 -0.46
CA ALA A 71 4.18 -4.79 -0.37
C ALA A 71 4.21 -5.71 -1.57
N VAL A 72 5.41 -6.07 -2.00
CA VAL A 72 5.67 -7.06 -3.04
C VAL A 72 6.79 -7.95 -2.53
N ILE A 73 6.65 -9.27 -2.69
CA ILE A 73 7.71 -10.19 -2.26
C ILE A 73 9.03 -9.84 -2.95
N PRO A 74 10.18 -9.98 -2.27
CA PRO A 74 11.46 -9.50 -2.81
C PRO A 74 11.80 -10.02 -4.21
N ARG A 75 11.56 -11.30 -4.49
CA ARG A 75 11.89 -11.90 -5.79
C ARG A 75 11.03 -11.38 -6.95
N LYS A 76 9.93 -10.69 -6.65
CA LYS A 76 9.02 -10.14 -7.67
C LYS A 76 9.08 -8.62 -7.76
N ARG A 77 9.97 -7.99 -7.01
CA ARG A 77 10.18 -6.54 -7.09
C ARG A 77 10.81 -6.17 -8.43
N ARG A 78 10.59 -4.92 -8.84
CA ARG A 78 11.07 -4.36 -10.12
C ARG A 78 10.50 -5.07 -11.35
N GLN A 79 9.37 -5.76 -11.20
CA GLN A 79 8.68 -6.43 -12.31
C GLN A 79 7.30 -5.84 -12.56
N GLY A 80 7.05 -4.65 -12.01
CA GLY A 80 5.81 -3.92 -12.26
C GLY A 80 4.61 -4.33 -11.40
N VAL A 81 4.76 -5.21 -10.42
CA VAL A 81 3.64 -5.65 -9.57
C VAL A 81 3.10 -4.49 -8.75
N GLY A 82 3.99 -3.70 -8.12
CA GLY A 82 3.58 -2.53 -7.35
C GLY A 82 2.85 -1.51 -8.20
N ALA A 83 3.35 -1.24 -9.41
CA ALA A 83 2.71 -0.32 -10.34
C ALA A 83 1.32 -0.83 -10.77
N ARG A 84 1.16 -2.14 -10.96
CA ARG A 84 -0.14 -2.73 -11.30
C ARG A 84 -1.12 -2.62 -10.13
N LEU A 85 -0.65 -2.80 -8.89
CA LEU A 85 -1.48 -2.58 -7.70
C LEU A 85 -1.94 -1.13 -7.62
N LEU A 86 -1.04 -0.18 -7.82
CA LEU A 86 -1.39 1.25 -7.80
C LEU A 86 -2.36 1.61 -8.92
N LEU A 87 -2.17 1.05 -10.11
CA LEU A 87 -3.07 1.32 -11.24
C LEU A 87 -4.49 0.83 -10.95
N GLU A 88 -4.62 -0.36 -10.42
CA GLU A 88 -5.95 -0.89 -10.04
C GLU A 88 -6.57 -0.06 -8.93
N LEU A 89 -5.79 0.33 -7.93
CA LEU A 89 -6.26 1.21 -6.87
C LEU A 89 -6.77 2.53 -7.46
N GLU A 90 -6.02 3.12 -8.36
CA GLU A 90 -6.39 4.38 -9.01
C GLU A 90 -7.72 4.27 -9.76
N ASN A 91 -7.91 3.17 -10.48
CA ASN A 91 -9.17 2.92 -11.19
C ASN A 91 -10.35 2.83 -10.22
N LEU A 92 -10.18 2.11 -9.11
CA LEU A 92 -11.23 2.00 -8.09
C LEU A 92 -11.49 3.33 -7.39
N CYS A 93 -10.44 4.11 -7.15
CA CYS A 93 -10.57 5.45 -6.56
C CYS A 93 -11.40 6.37 -7.44
N LYS A 94 -11.16 6.35 -8.75
CA LYS A 94 -11.92 7.19 -9.69
C LYS A 94 -13.41 6.84 -9.68
N ILE A 95 -13.72 5.56 -9.61
CA ILE A 95 -15.11 5.10 -9.51
C ILE A 95 -15.74 5.58 -8.21
N GLY A 96 -15.00 5.54 -7.11
CA GLY A 96 -15.49 5.87 -5.77
C GLY A 96 -15.41 7.35 -5.40
N GLY A 97 -14.92 8.21 -6.29
CA GLY A 97 -14.84 9.65 -6.02
C GLY A 97 -13.63 10.06 -5.18
N ILE A 98 -12.63 9.22 -5.07
CA ILE A 98 -11.38 9.54 -4.39
C ILE A 98 -10.47 10.23 -5.41
N THR A 99 -10.02 11.45 -5.11
CA THR A 99 -9.26 12.27 -6.04
C THR A 99 -7.80 12.48 -5.66
N ARG A 100 -7.41 12.04 -4.47
CA ARG A 100 -6.06 12.26 -3.97
C ARG A 100 -5.56 11.06 -3.17
N LEU A 101 -4.35 10.63 -3.45
CA LEU A 101 -3.67 9.57 -2.70
C LEU A 101 -2.57 10.17 -1.83
N LEU A 102 -2.46 9.68 -0.61
CA LEU A 102 -1.49 10.13 0.39
C LEU A 102 -0.74 8.92 0.94
N LEU A 103 0.53 9.12 1.28
CA LEU A 103 1.29 8.09 1.99
C LEU A 103 2.46 8.70 2.74
N ASP A 104 2.96 7.97 3.72
CA ASP A 104 4.21 8.25 4.41
C ASP A 104 5.21 7.13 4.09
N VAL A 105 6.47 7.48 3.95
CA VAL A 105 7.54 6.51 3.70
C VAL A 105 8.75 6.90 4.53
N ARG A 106 9.48 5.90 5.05
CA ARG A 106 10.71 6.16 5.81
C ARG A 106 11.71 6.89 4.93
N GLU A 107 12.35 7.91 5.49
CA GLU A 107 13.36 8.70 4.79
C GLU A 107 14.46 7.83 4.22
N SER A 108 14.86 6.77 4.92
CA SER A 108 15.92 5.86 4.47
C SER A 108 15.49 4.89 3.38
N ASN A 109 14.19 4.79 3.09
CA ASN A 109 13.70 3.83 2.11
C ASN A 109 13.80 4.40 0.69
N GLY A 110 15.03 4.50 0.19
CA GLY A 110 15.31 5.03 -1.15
C GLY A 110 14.54 4.34 -2.26
N PRO A 111 14.52 3.00 -2.32
CA PRO A 111 13.77 2.30 -3.37
C PRO A 111 12.28 2.65 -3.39
N ALA A 112 11.63 2.76 -2.23
CA ALA A 112 10.22 3.13 -2.17
C ALA A 112 10.01 4.58 -2.60
N ILE A 113 10.86 5.50 -2.14
CA ILE A 113 10.79 6.90 -2.53
C ILE A 113 10.91 7.03 -4.06
N SER A 114 11.88 6.34 -4.66
CA SER A 114 12.05 6.35 -6.12
C SER A 114 10.84 5.78 -6.84
N PHE A 115 10.30 4.68 -6.35
CA PHE A 115 9.12 4.05 -6.93
C PHE A 115 7.93 5.01 -6.94
N TYR A 116 7.64 5.67 -5.81
CA TYR A 116 6.51 6.59 -5.74
C TYR A 116 6.75 7.84 -6.59
N THR A 117 7.98 8.36 -6.60
CA THR A 117 8.33 9.51 -7.43
C THR A 117 8.13 9.19 -8.91
N ASP A 118 8.59 8.01 -9.35
CA ASP A 118 8.43 7.58 -10.74
C ASP A 118 6.96 7.39 -11.12
N TYR A 119 6.13 6.99 -10.16
CA TYR A 119 4.70 6.82 -10.40
C TYR A 119 3.93 8.16 -10.39
N GLY A 120 4.59 9.26 -10.06
CA GLY A 120 3.99 10.60 -10.10
C GLY A 120 3.62 11.18 -8.76
N PHE A 121 4.06 10.57 -7.65
CA PHE A 121 3.88 11.16 -6.33
C PHE A 121 4.87 12.31 -6.13
N VAL A 122 4.42 13.37 -5.49
CA VAL A 122 5.26 14.50 -5.11
C VAL A 122 5.46 14.53 -3.61
N GLN A 123 6.58 15.11 -3.17
CA GLN A 123 6.85 15.25 -1.75
C GLN A 123 6.17 16.51 -1.23
N ASP A 124 5.33 16.37 -0.19
CA ASP A 124 4.61 17.48 0.42
C ASP A 124 5.29 17.98 1.70
N GLY A 125 6.05 17.14 2.37
CA GLY A 125 6.70 17.51 3.61
C GLY A 125 7.40 16.35 4.28
N VAL A 126 7.84 16.61 5.52
CA VAL A 126 8.53 15.62 6.34
C VAL A 126 7.88 15.62 7.71
N ARG A 127 7.58 14.44 8.23
CA ARG A 127 7.09 14.23 9.59
C ARG A 127 8.26 13.80 10.45
N ARG A 128 8.73 14.65 11.32
CA ARG A 128 9.89 14.33 12.15
C ARG A 128 9.56 13.23 13.15
N ARG A 129 10.47 12.27 13.28
CA ARG A 129 10.37 11.15 14.22
C ARG A 129 9.03 10.41 14.13
N PHE A 130 8.51 10.30 12.92
CA PHE A 130 7.23 9.65 12.67
C PHE A 130 7.26 8.14 12.95
N TYR A 131 8.38 7.50 12.60
CA TYR A 131 8.57 6.07 12.80
C TYR A 131 9.37 5.78 14.06
N SER A 132 9.15 4.59 14.63
CA SER A 132 9.95 4.05 15.72
C SER A 132 10.54 2.71 15.30
N ASP A 133 11.57 2.24 16.01
CA ASP A 133 12.23 0.95 15.81
C ASP A 133 12.80 0.71 14.41
N PRO A 134 13.71 1.55 13.89
CA PRO A 134 14.34 2.70 14.54
C PRO A 134 13.53 3.98 14.41
N VAL A 135 13.86 4.97 15.24
CA VAL A 135 13.29 6.32 15.12
C VAL A 135 13.79 6.94 13.82
N GLU A 136 12.87 7.42 13.02
CA GLU A 136 13.20 7.96 11.72
C GLU A 136 12.11 8.90 11.24
N ASP A 137 12.48 9.89 10.43
CA ASP A 137 11.53 10.79 9.82
C ASP A 137 10.72 10.07 8.74
N GLY A 138 9.49 10.51 8.56
CA GLY A 138 8.63 10.08 7.47
C GLY A 138 8.58 11.15 6.39
N VAL A 139 8.66 10.73 5.14
CA VAL A 139 8.47 11.61 3.98
C VAL A 139 7.01 11.50 3.57
N LEU A 140 6.31 12.62 3.59
CA LEU A 140 4.89 12.68 3.20
C LEU A 140 4.80 12.93 1.70
N LYS A 141 4.10 12.04 1.00
CA LYS A 141 3.93 12.14 -0.45
C LYS A 141 2.45 12.07 -0.83
N SER A 142 2.14 12.70 -1.95
CA SER A 142 0.78 12.65 -2.49
C SER A 142 0.77 12.59 -4.00
N ARG A 143 -0.35 12.11 -4.54
CA ARG A 143 -0.63 12.11 -5.97
C ARG A 143 -2.07 12.54 -6.19
N ASP A 144 -2.24 13.54 -7.05
CA ASP A 144 -3.56 14.03 -7.46
C ASP A 144 -4.05 13.15 -8.63
N LEU A 145 -5.23 12.58 -8.47
CA LEU A 145 -5.83 11.71 -9.50
C LEU A 145 -6.73 12.48 -10.47
N GLY A 146 -6.95 13.77 -10.20
CA GLY A 146 -7.90 14.56 -10.95
C GLY A 146 -9.33 14.33 -10.52
N LYS A 147 -10.25 14.99 -11.17
CA LYS A 147 -11.68 14.93 -10.85
C LYS A 147 -12.45 14.13 -11.88
#